data_529b806701bf20b569ce177b0e3bd7f4
#
_entry.id   529b806701bf20b569ce177b0e3bd7f4
#
_cell.length_a   1.000
_cell.length_b   1.000
_cell.length_c   1.000
_cell.angle_alpha   90.00
_cell.angle_beta   90.00
_cell.angle_gamma   90.00
#
_symmetry.space_group_name_H-M   'P 1'
#
loop_
_entity.id
_entity.type
_entity.pdbx_description
1 polymer ?
#
loop_
_entity_poly.entity_id
_entity_poly.type
_entity_poly.pdbx_seq_one_letter_code
_entity_poly.pdbx_strand_id
1 'polypeptide(L)'
;MTYSINHLSSRKPYSINSVFGQTNFTLPLYASTPPSIDRLQLTLLRTSLVLKFEILSGHKLASPQNARHVTTINGTISMHPRLITLGALAASVVSSAVAAQTAPDSSAPTPTESSAPPAAPASWASTITNSIHIEGGATFNPAGPDDGLNFGHLFTDKSNDGLLNQVAITSTRPLDPKATGVDIGYKLQGFYGSDARYTHFIGELDRDQDRRNQFDVVEANVLIHVPILTKLGIDIKAGQYSTPIGNEVIDPTGNFFYSHTYIFNFGIPLKHTGFYTTTHVSPVLDIYAGYDTGVNTSVGSKGGDNAGEFHFLGGFGLNMGKLTVLALTHIGPENPDGSLGPHVNVHSYNRYENDAVITYKFNDKLTSITELNYIRDDGVGATGGGVAQYFTYVLTPEVTAGVRGEVWRDNNGFYVAAFPGNLDYIDAATGRLNGSFGGYVTTYGAITLGVNFKPAKLPKMIDGLVFRPEVRYDRALAGANPFDSGHSVDQFTFGIDAILPINF
;
A
#
# COMPACT_ATOMS: atom_id res chain seq x y z
N MET A 1 16.00 -1.11 -28.88
CA MET A 1 15.03 -2.20 -29.15
C MET A 1 14.01 -1.68 -30.12
N THR A 2 13.71 -2.44 -31.14
CA THR A 2 12.80 -2.04 -32.23
C THR A 2 11.53 -2.89 -32.16
N TYR A 3 10.36 -2.24 -32.11
CA TYR A 3 9.05 -2.91 -32.14
C TYR A 3 8.33 -2.59 -33.42
N SER A 4 7.67 -3.60 -34.00
CA SER A 4 6.83 -3.44 -35.18
C SER A 4 5.39 -3.78 -34.83
N ILE A 5 4.47 -2.91 -35.19
CA ILE A 5 3.02 -3.12 -35.07
C ILE A 5 2.47 -3.23 -36.49
N ASN A 6 1.86 -4.35 -36.84
CA ASN A 6 1.23 -4.58 -38.13
C ASN A 6 -0.29 -4.43 -38.01
N HIS A 7 -0.88 -3.60 -38.84
CA HIS A 7 -2.32 -3.35 -39.04
C HIS A 7 -3.10 -2.76 -37.85
N LEU A 8 -3.35 -1.47 -37.93
CA LEU A 8 -4.35 -0.79 -37.11
C LEU A 8 -5.37 -0.08 -38.03
N SER A 9 -6.58 -0.62 -38.09
CA SER A 9 -7.72 0.03 -38.73
C SER A 9 -8.89 0.05 -37.76
N SER A 10 -9.16 1.18 -37.10
CA SER A 10 -10.49 1.51 -36.54
C SER A 10 -10.50 2.82 -35.72
N ARG A 11 -11.69 3.32 -35.41
CA ARG A 11 -11.98 4.59 -34.74
C ARG A 11 -11.80 4.55 -33.19
N LYS A 12 -10.76 3.90 -32.66
CA LYS A 12 -10.50 3.86 -31.20
C LYS A 12 -9.14 4.48 -30.88
N PRO A 13 -8.94 5.04 -29.69
CA PRO A 13 -7.64 5.54 -29.26
C PRO A 13 -6.62 4.41 -29.19
N TYR A 14 -5.38 4.68 -29.61
CA TYR A 14 -4.30 3.70 -29.70
C TYR A 14 -3.51 3.65 -28.41
N SER A 15 -3.22 2.44 -27.91
CA SER A 15 -2.33 2.21 -26.77
C SER A 15 -1.02 1.58 -27.23
N ILE A 16 0.09 1.97 -26.63
CA ILE A 16 1.44 1.47 -26.91
C ILE A 16 2.00 0.86 -25.65
N ASN A 17 2.37 -0.42 -25.70
CA ASN A 17 2.98 -1.14 -24.60
C ASN A 17 4.51 -1.09 -24.69
N SER A 18 5.21 -0.79 -23.60
CA SER A 18 6.66 -0.80 -23.48
C SER A 18 7.17 -2.03 -22.69
N VAL A 19 8.41 -2.44 -22.92
CA VAL A 19 9.04 -3.62 -22.28
C VAL A 19 9.42 -3.40 -20.80
N PHE A 20 9.40 -2.14 -20.34
CA PHE A 20 9.69 -1.82 -18.94
C PHE A 20 8.43 -1.40 -18.21
N GLY A 21 7.55 -2.35 -17.91
CA GLY A 21 6.26 -2.06 -17.28
C GLY A 21 5.35 -1.26 -18.23
N GLN A 22 4.16 -1.73 -18.45
CA GLN A 22 3.26 -1.13 -19.44
C GLN A 22 2.99 0.34 -19.14
N THR A 23 3.57 1.24 -19.93
CA THR A 23 3.17 2.64 -19.94
C THR A 23 2.23 2.84 -21.12
N ASN A 24 0.94 2.99 -20.87
CA ASN A 24 -0.03 3.28 -21.91
C ASN A 24 -0.01 4.77 -22.22
N PHE A 25 0.38 5.13 -23.45
CA PHE A 25 0.27 6.51 -23.94
C PHE A 25 -0.95 6.60 -24.85
N THR A 26 -1.89 7.46 -24.53
CA THR A 26 -3.02 7.79 -25.41
C THR A 26 -2.70 9.11 -26.09
N LEU A 27 -2.54 9.07 -27.41
CA LEU A 27 -2.35 10.28 -28.23
C LEU A 27 -3.69 10.66 -28.87
N PRO A 28 -4.27 11.82 -28.58
CA PRO A 28 -5.42 12.31 -29.31
C PRO A 28 -4.95 12.84 -30.69
N LEU A 29 -5.16 12.06 -31.74
CA LEU A 29 -4.95 12.50 -33.12
C LEU A 29 -6.31 12.94 -33.68
N TYR A 30 -6.50 14.25 -33.84
CA TYR A 30 -7.62 14.83 -34.58
C TYR A 30 -7.23 14.93 -36.06
N ALA A 31 -7.66 13.97 -36.85
CA ALA A 31 -7.60 14.04 -38.30
C ALA A 31 -8.93 13.55 -38.90
N SER A 32 -9.41 14.22 -39.93
CA SER A 32 -10.67 13.90 -40.61
C SER A 32 -10.66 12.59 -41.40
N THR A 33 -9.49 11.96 -41.54
CA THR A 33 -9.29 10.59 -42.06
C THR A 33 -8.10 9.96 -41.36
N PRO A 34 -8.18 8.72 -40.84
CA PRO A 34 -7.09 8.12 -40.08
C PRO A 34 -5.97 7.67 -41.06
N PRO A 35 -4.71 8.10 -40.82
CA PRO A 35 -3.56 7.50 -41.48
C PRO A 35 -3.28 6.11 -40.89
N SER A 36 -2.83 5.16 -41.73
CA SER A 36 -2.33 3.88 -41.26
C SER A 36 -0.89 4.01 -40.77
N ILE A 37 -0.60 3.54 -39.56
CA ILE A 37 0.75 3.47 -39.03
C ILE A 37 1.29 2.07 -39.30
N ASP A 38 2.28 1.96 -40.19
CA ASP A 38 2.85 0.68 -40.62
C ASP A 38 4.05 0.26 -39.74
N ARG A 39 4.77 1.21 -39.16
CA ARG A 39 5.89 0.92 -38.22
C ARG A 39 6.10 2.00 -37.18
N LEU A 40 6.35 1.57 -35.94
CA LEU A 40 6.80 2.40 -34.83
C LEU A 40 8.19 1.92 -34.40
N GLN A 41 9.17 2.81 -34.38
CA GLN A 41 10.49 2.52 -33.81
C GLN A 41 10.74 3.36 -32.56
N LEU A 42 11.05 2.68 -31.46
CA LEU A 42 11.44 3.29 -30.21
C LEU A 42 12.95 3.06 -29.99
N THR A 43 13.73 4.13 -29.92
CA THR A 43 15.17 4.02 -29.63
C THR A 43 15.49 4.82 -28.38
N LEU A 44 16.02 4.14 -27.36
CA LEU A 44 16.51 4.75 -26.13
C LEU A 44 17.99 5.07 -26.28
N LEU A 45 18.33 6.37 -26.26
CA LEU A 45 19.70 6.86 -26.12
C LEU A 45 19.90 7.29 -24.67
N ARG A 46 21.13 7.23 -24.17
CA ARG A 46 21.52 7.41 -22.75
C ARG A 46 20.97 8.68 -22.05
N THR A 47 20.44 9.65 -22.80
CA THR A 47 19.93 10.92 -22.26
C THR A 47 18.63 11.42 -22.92
N SER A 48 18.04 10.70 -23.90
CA SER A 48 16.83 11.15 -24.59
C SER A 48 16.02 9.98 -25.13
N LEU A 49 14.70 10.07 -25.02
CA LEU A 49 13.76 9.16 -25.66
C LEU A 49 13.44 9.71 -27.06
N VAL A 50 13.83 9.01 -28.12
CA VAL A 50 13.52 9.39 -29.49
C VAL A 50 12.45 8.44 -30.05
N LEU A 51 11.28 9.00 -30.36
CA LEU A 51 10.18 8.32 -31.03
C LEU A 51 10.20 8.65 -32.51
N LYS A 52 10.37 7.64 -33.36
CA LYS A 52 10.21 7.77 -34.82
C LYS A 52 8.91 7.12 -35.26
N PHE A 53 8.11 7.88 -35.97
CA PHE A 53 6.88 7.40 -36.61
C PHE A 53 7.05 7.40 -38.11
N GLU A 54 6.77 6.28 -38.74
CA GLU A 54 6.62 6.19 -40.22
C GLU A 54 5.14 6.11 -40.53
N ILE A 55 4.62 7.15 -41.17
CA ILE A 55 3.21 7.24 -41.60
C ILE A 55 3.15 7.06 -43.07
N LEU A 56 2.48 6.01 -43.56
CA LEU A 56 2.17 5.80 -44.96
C LEU A 56 0.81 6.44 -45.26
N SER A 57 0.81 7.57 -46.00
CA SER A 57 -0.40 8.18 -46.51
C SER A 57 -0.76 7.52 -47.86
N GLY A 58 -1.75 6.64 -47.85
CA GLY A 58 -2.25 6.01 -49.06
C GLY A 58 -3.34 6.85 -49.71
N HIS A 59 -3.00 7.73 -50.66
CA HIS A 59 -3.96 8.17 -51.68
C HIS A 59 -3.86 7.23 -52.89
N LYS A 60 -4.93 6.51 -53.18
CA LYS A 60 -5.11 5.82 -54.47
C LYS A 60 -5.35 6.87 -55.53
N LEU A 61 -4.33 7.21 -56.29
CA LEU A 61 -4.49 7.78 -57.63
C LEU A 61 -4.35 6.65 -58.65
N ALA A 62 -5.33 6.55 -59.53
CA ALA A 62 -5.39 5.57 -60.61
C ALA A 62 -4.35 5.92 -61.67
N SER A 63 -3.23 5.21 -61.73
CA SER A 63 -2.42 4.81 -62.86
C SER A 63 -1.08 4.21 -62.42
N PRO A 64 -0.42 3.35 -63.22
CA PRO A 64 0.55 2.41 -62.74
C PRO A 64 1.99 2.91 -62.81
N GLN A 65 2.43 3.66 -61.82
CA GLN A 65 3.85 3.75 -61.43
C GLN A 65 3.92 4.13 -59.94
N ASN A 66 4.19 3.14 -59.12
CA ASN A 66 4.22 3.26 -57.66
C ASN A 66 5.44 4.04 -57.17
N ALA A 67 5.25 5.29 -56.77
CA ALA A 67 6.14 5.95 -55.83
C ALA A 67 5.41 6.11 -54.48
N ARG A 68 5.78 5.31 -53.49
CA ARG A 68 5.35 5.50 -52.09
C ARG A 68 6.15 6.66 -51.54
N HIS A 69 5.50 7.78 -51.23
CA HIS A 69 6.11 8.85 -50.44
C HIS A 69 6.09 8.45 -48.96
N VAL A 70 7.26 8.25 -48.38
CA VAL A 70 7.44 8.06 -46.95
C VAL A 70 7.72 9.44 -46.36
N THR A 71 6.79 9.95 -45.55
CA THR A 71 7.01 11.17 -44.77
C THR A 71 7.47 10.78 -43.39
N THR A 72 8.73 11.02 -43.08
CA THR A 72 9.29 10.77 -41.73
C THR A 72 9.10 12.02 -40.89
N ILE A 73 8.27 11.95 -39.88
CA ILE A 73 8.11 13.01 -38.86
C ILE A 73 9.02 12.67 -37.67
N ASN A 74 10.08 13.46 -37.48
CA ASN A 74 10.96 13.35 -36.30
C ASN A 74 10.40 14.24 -35.18
N GLY A 75 9.76 13.62 -34.19
CA GLY A 75 9.36 14.31 -32.96
C GLY A 75 10.39 14.08 -31.85
N THR A 76 11.03 15.11 -31.37
CA THR A 76 11.90 15.05 -30.19
C THR A 76 11.10 15.60 -28.99
N ILE A 77 10.75 14.74 -28.04
CA ILE A 77 10.20 15.18 -26.77
C ILE A 77 11.38 15.43 -25.83
N SER A 78 11.72 16.70 -25.66
CA SER A 78 12.72 17.13 -24.68
C SER A 78 12.03 17.25 -23.33
N MET A 79 12.27 16.30 -22.43
CA MET A 79 11.92 16.48 -21.02
C MET A 79 12.96 17.41 -20.39
N HIS A 80 12.48 18.46 -19.75
CA HIS A 80 13.35 19.40 -19.05
C HIS A 80 14.14 18.65 -17.96
N PRO A 81 15.47 18.88 -17.82
CA PRO A 81 16.33 18.14 -16.89
C PRO A 81 15.92 18.24 -15.41
N ARG A 82 15.01 19.16 -15.05
CA ARG A 82 14.48 19.30 -13.68
C ARG A 82 13.54 18.17 -13.24
N LEU A 83 12.89 17.45 -14.16
CA LEU A 83 12.06 16.28 -13.83
C LEU A 83 12.87 14.97 -13.69
N ILE A 84 14.01 14.90 -14.39
CA ILE A 84 14.95 13.77 -14.29
C ILE A 84 15.74 13.83 -12.98
N THR A 85 15.98 15.04 -12.44
CA THR A 85 16.75 15.23 -11.21
C THR A 85 15.99 14.77 -9.95
N LEU A 86 14.65 14.78 -9.94
CA LEU A 86 13.89 14.22 -8.81
C LEU A 86 13.92 12.68 -8.76
N GLY A 87 13.98 12.01 -9.90
CA GLY A 87 14.12 10.54 -9.96
C GLY A 87 15.56 10.06 -9.73
N ALA A 88 16.55 10.87 -10.11
CA ALA A 88 17.98 10.53 -9.96
C ALA A 88 18.56 10.89 -8.58
N LEU A 89 17.93 11.81 -7.85
CA LEU A 89 18.34 12.13 -6.47
C LEU A 89 17.94 11.03 -5.47
N ALA A 90 16.92 10.22 -5.79
CA ALA A 90 16.57 9.06 -5.00
C ALA A 90 17.55 7.87 -5.16
N ALA A 91 18.34 7.86 -6.26
CA ALA A 91 19.25 6.76 -6.57
C ALA A 91 20.71 7.00 -6.17
N SER A 92 21.10 8.21 -5.77
CA SER A 92 22.52 8.57 -5.50
C SER A 92 22.87 8.80 -4.03
N VAL A 93 21.94 8.56 -3.07
CA VAL A 93 22.23 8.61 -1.63
C VAL A 93 21.96 7.24 -1.01
N VAL A 94 22.59 6.21 -1.53
CA VAL A 94 22.60 4.88 -0.91
C VAL A 94 24.00 4.60 -0.41
N SER A 95 24.30 5.03 0.79
CA SER A 95 25.31 4.39 1.63
C SER A 95 24.99 4.67 3.10
N SER A 96 24.67 3.60 3.79
CA SER A 96 24.66 3.35 5.24
C SER A 96 23.40 3.82 5.98
N ALA A 97 22.75 2.94 6.43
CA ALA A 97 22.49 2.04 7.53
C ALA A 97 21.13 2.11 8.27
N VAL A 98 20.65 1.04 8.81
CA VAL A 98 19.32 0.65 9.26
C VAL A 98 19.11 0.39 10.75
N ALA A 99 17.90 0.44 11.27
CA ALA A 99 17.46 -0.37 12.41
C ALA A 99 15.95 -0.68 12.39
N ALA A 100 15.63 -1.91 12.77
CA ALA A 100 14.31 -2.44 12.97
C ALA A 100 13.50 -1.65 14.01
N GLN A 101 12.18 -1.67 13.88
CA GLN A 101 11.27 -1.22 14.93
C GLN A 101 11.40 -2.15 16.15
N THR A 102 12.17 -1.71 17.14
CA THR A 102 12.06 -2.17 18.52
C THR A 102 11.62 -1.00 19.37
N ALA A 103 10.71 -1.24 20.29
CA ALA A 103 10.24 -0.28 21.29
C ALA A 103 11.42 0.39 22.02
N PRO A 104 11.27 1.64 22.53
CA PRO A 104 12.35 2.37 23.13
C PRO A 104 12.83 1.69 24.42
N ASP A 105 14.09 1.31 24.44
CA ASP A 105 14.77 0.86 25.64
C ASP A 105 15.21 2.09 26.46
N SER A 106 14.68 2.20 27.65
CA SER A 106 14.99 3.26 28.61
C SER A 106 16.30 2.94 29.31
N SER A 107 17.38 3.58 28.93
CA SER A 107 18.64 3.53 29.68
C SER A 107 18.60 4.48 30.87
N ALA A 108 18.41 3.94 32.06
CA ALA A 108 18.72 4.61 33.33
C ALA A 108 20.15 4.25 33.82
N PRO A 109 20.84 5.11 34.56
CA PRO A 109 22.23 4.91 34.95
C PRO A 109 22.39 3.76 35.98
N THR A 110 23.45 3.00 35.80
CA THR A 110 23.87 1.85 36.58
C THR A 110 24.07 2.16 38.04
N PRO A 111 23.39 1.46 38.95
CA PRO A 111 23.84 1.33 40.35
C PRO A 111 24.71 0.08 40.51
N THR A 112 25.70 0.19 41.32
CA THR A 112 26.71 -0.75 41.76
C THR A 112 26.19 -2.16 42.07
N GLU A 113 26.92 -3.18 41.59
CA GLU A 113 26.66 -4.60 41.80
C GLU A 113 26.36 -4.98 43.24
N SER A 114 25.16 -5.51 43.44
CA SER A 114 24.86 -6.46 44.48
C SER A 114 24.61 -7.80 43.79
N SER A 115 25.44 -8.81 44.09
CA SER A 115 25.36 -10.16 43.55
C SER A 115 24.09 -10.87 44.03
N ALA A 116 22.96 -10.60 43.38
CA ALA A 116 21.79 -11.47 43.47
C ALA A 116 22.01 -12.73 42.60
N PRO A 117 21.50 -13.88 43.02
CA PRO A 117 21.55 -15.10 42.19
C PRO A 117 20.95 -14.81 40.80
N PRO A 118 21.47 -15.45 39.72
CA PRO A 118 20.88 -15.27 38.38
C PRO A 118 19.38 -15.56 38.47
N ALA A 119 18.56 -14.63 37.99
CA ALA A 119 17.13 -14.83 37.92
C ALA A 119 16.85 -16.11 37.10
N ALA A 120 15.95 -16.95 37.59
CA ALA A 120 15.51 -18.13 36.88
C ALA A 120 15.00 -17.71 35.49
N PRO A 121 15.28 -18.49 34.43
CA PRO A 121 14.83 -18.15 33.09
C PRO A 121 13.31 -17.94 33.11
N ALA A 122 12.86 -16.87 32.45
CA ALA A 122 11.44 -16.54 32.36
C ALA A 122 10.68 -17.75 31.77
N SER A 123 9.58 -18.15 32.40
CA SER A 123 8.77 -19.22 31.83
C SER A 123 8.15 -18.77 30.52
N TRP A 124 7.89 -19.70 29.58
CA TRP A 124 7.24 -19.40 28.30
C TRP A 124 5.96 -18.55 28.50
N ALA A 125 5.14 -18.89 29.50
CA ALA A 125 3.90 -18.19 29.80
C ALA A 125 4.12 -16.75 30.36
N SER A 126 5.25 -16.49 31.04
CA SER A 126 5.55 -15.16 31.59
C SER A 126 5.95 -14.13 30.52
N THR A 127 6.16 -14.56 29.26
CA THR A 127 6.43 -13.68 28.13
C THR A 127 5.19 -13.35 27.31
N ILE A 128 4.01 -13.85 27.72
CA ILE A 128 2.73 -13.46 27.12
C ILE A 128 2.37 -12.05 27.56
N THR A 129 2.01 -11.21 26.60
CA THR A 129 1.48 -9.86 26.83
C THR A 129 0.07 -9.74 26.29
N ASN A 130 -0.77 -9.03 27.06
CA ASN A 130 -2.12 -8.69 26.64
C ASN A 130 -2.27 -7.18 26.67
N SER A 131 -2.90 -6.62 25.64
CA SER A 131 -3.16 -5.19 25.55
C SER A 131 -4.54 -4.93 24.97
N ILE A 132 -5.09 -3.77 25.33
CA ILE A 132 -6.29 -3.22 24.71
C ILE A 132 -5.90 -1.82 24.23
N HIS A 133 -6.38 -1.44 23.07
CA HIS A 133 -6.39 -0.03 22.69
C HIS A 133 -7.77 0.38 22.17
N ILE A 134 -8.08 1.66 22.34
CA ILE A 134 -9.30 2.29 21.84
C ILE A 134 -8.84 3.45 20.97
N GLU A 135 -9.26 3.46 19.71
CA GLU A 135 -9.07 4.58 18.81
C GLU A 135 -10.42 5.18 18.42
N GLY A 136 -10.50 6.49 18.47
CA GLY A 136 -11.64 7.24 17.95
C GLY A 136 -11.22 8.62 17.47
N GLY A 137 -11.82 9.07 16.39
CA GLY A 137 -11.45 10.32 15.77
C GLY A 137 -12.59 10.98 14.98
N ALA A 138 -12.27 12.10 14.36
CA ALA A 138 -13.18 12.82 13.49
C ALA A 138 -12.39 13.49 12.36
N THR A 139 -13.03 13.60 11.19
CA THR A 139 -12.46 14.28 10.03
C THR A 139 -13.45 15.37 9.57
N PHE A 140 -12.98 16.62 9.56
CA PHE A 140 -13.72 17.78 9.11
C PHE A 140 -13.32 18.11 7.67
N ASN A 141 -14.30 18.18 6.80
CA ASN A 141 -14.15 18.62 5.41
C ASN A 141 -14.99 19.87 5.20
N PRO A 142 -14.38 21.06 5.00
CA PRO A 142 -15.11 22.33 4.88
C PRO A 142 -15.98 22.41 3.62
N ALA A 143 -15.72 21.62 2.58
CA ALA A 143 -16.56 21.56 1.39
C ALA A 143 -17.96 21.00 1.71
N GLY A 144 -18.05 20.09 2.69
CA GLY A 144 -19.30 19.47 3.11
C GLY A 144 -19.94 18.63 2.01
N PRO A 145 -19.21 17.62 1.46
CA PRO A 145 -19.68 16.83 0.32
C PRO A 145 -21.07 16.23 0.58
N ASP A 146 -21.96 16.29 -0.41
CA ASP A 146 -23.36 15.87 -0.33
C ASP A 146 -23.52 14.38 0.02
N ASP A 147 -22.57 13.54 -0.40
CA ASP A 147 -22.50 12.11 -0.07
C ASP A 147 -21.96 11.83 1.35
N GLY A 148 -21.48 12.85 2.04
CA GLY A 148 -20.89 12.74 3.37
C GLY A 148 -19.55 12.00 3.41
N LEU A 149 -18.83 11.91 2.27
CA LEU A 149 -17.62 11.12 2.15
C LEU A 149 -16.39 11.98 1.85
N ASN A 150 -15.27 11.60 2.43
CA ASN A 150 -13.95 12.04 2.02
C ASN A 150 -13.42 11.06 0.96
N PHE A 151 -13.55 11.42 -0.32
CA PHE A 151 -13.19 10.55 -1.42
C PHE A 151 -11.71 10.13 -1.34
N GLY A 152 -11.44 8.83 -1.55
CA GLY A 152 -10.09 8.26 -1.49
C GLY A 152 -9.57 7.98 -0.08
N HIS A 153 -10.38 8.19 0.95
CA HIS A 153 -10.09 7.80 2.33
C HIS A 153 -10.96 6.60 2.74
N LEU A 154 -10.37 5.56 3.33
CA LEU A 154 -11.13 4.41 3.81
C LEU A 154 -11.41 4.48 5.32
N PHE A 155 -10.36 4.61 6.14
CA PHE A 155 -10.48 4.60 7.61
C PHE A 155 -10.91 5.96 8.17
N THR A 156 -10.86 7.02 7.37
CA THR A 156 -11.32 8.38 7.67
C THR A 156 -12.35 8.88 6.64
N ASP A 157 -13.17 7.95 6.16
CA ASP A 157 -14.07 8.14 5.03
C ASP A 157 -15.22 9.12 5.31
N LYS A 158 -15.67 9.24 6.57
CA LYS A 158 -16.83 10.10 6.90
C LYS A 158 -16.42 11.56 7.04
N SER A 159 -17.07 12.39 6.24
CA SER A 159 -16.92 13.83 6.30
C SER A 159 -17.76 14.44 7.43
N ASN A 160 -17.15 15.32 8.25
CA ASN A 160 -17.82 16.07 9.31
C ASN A 160 -18.52 15.19 10.36
N ASP A 161 -17.97 14.00 10.61
CA ASP A 161 -18.54 13.02 11.54
C ASP A 161 -17.44 12.40 12.41
N GLY A 162 -17.84 11.85 13.56
CA GLY A 162 -16.95 11.11 14.46
C GLY A 162 -17.05 9.61 14.25
N LEU A 163 -15.91 8.94 14.36
CA LEU A 163 -15.77 7.48 14.24
C LEU A 163 -15.24 6.88 15.53
N LEU A 164 -15.77 5.73 15.91
CA LEU A 164 -15.10 4.77 16.77
C LEU A 164 -14.32 3.86 15.82
N ASN A 165 -13.05 4.16 15.59
CA ASN A 165 -12.22 3.43 14.65
C ASN A 165 -11.97 2.01 15.10
N GLN A 166 -11.40 1.84 16.31
CA GLN A 166 -11.05 0.52 16.82
C GLN A 166 -11.20 0.43 18.36
N VAL A 167 -11.77 -0.66 18.82
CA VAL A 167 -11.60 -1.19 20.18
C VAL A 167 -10.93 -2.55 19.99
N ALA A 168 -9.62 -2.61 20.12
CA ALA A 168 -8.84 -3.79 19.81
C ALA A 168 -8.33 -4.49 21.08
N ILE A 169 -8.35 -5.82 21.03
CA ILE A 169 -7.77 -6.69 22.04
C ILE A 169 -6.69 -7.52 21.39
N THR A 170 -5.49 -7.47 21.97
CA THR A 170 -4.33 -8.23 21.47
C THR A 170 -3.78 -9.11 22.58
N SER A 171 -3.53 -10.38 22.26
CA SER A 171 -2.74 -11.30 23.06
C SER A 171 -1.59 -11.81 22.21
N THR A 172 -0.37 -11.65 22.68
CA THR A 172 0.81 -12.06 21.92
C THR A 172 1.89 -12.66 22.83
N ARG A 173 2.57 -13.65 22.28
CA ARG A 173 3.86 -14.11 22.75
C ARG A 173 4.82 -14.02 21.57
N PRO A 174 5.70 -13.01 21.50
CA PRO A 174 6.68 -12.89 20.44
C PRO A 174 7.72 -14.02 20.54
N LEU A 175 8.42 -14.29 19.44
CA LEU A 175 9.58 -15.17 19.45
C LEU A 175 10.70 -14.52 20.29
N ASP A 176 11.49 -15.34 20.97
CA ASP A 176 12.70 -14.87 21.65
C ASP A 176 13.79 -14.60 20.60
N PRO A 177 14.23 -13.34 20.39
CA PRO A 177 15.26 -13.01 19.41
C PRO A 177 16.64 -13.59 19.74
N LYS A 178 16.80 -14.18 20.93
CA LYS A 178 18.03 -14.87 21.38
C LYS A 178 17.88 -16.39 21.40
N ALA A 179 16.76 -16.92 20.91
CA ALA A 179 16.54 -18.36 20.88
C ALA A 179 17.65 -19.05 20.07
N THR A 180 18.26 -20.08 20.64
CA THR A 180 19.24 -20.96 19.98
C THR A 180 18.66 -22.33 19.63
N GLY A 181 17.44 -22.58 20.02
CA GLY A 181 16.62 -23.75 19.75
C GLY A 181 15.28 -23.37 19.14
N VAL A 182 14.41 -24.37 18.97
CA VAL A 182 13.03 -24.10 18.53
C VAL A 182 12.33 -23.24 19.57
N ASP A 183 11.71 -22.14 19.13
CA ASP A 183 10.83 -21.31 19.93
C ASP A 183 9.47 -21.16 19.27
N ILE A 184 8.40 -21.07 20.07
CA ILE A 184 7.03 -21.00 19.58
C ILE A 184 6.33 -19.81 20.22
N GLY A 185 5.80 -18.91 19.39
CA GLY A 185 5.00 -17.77 19.79
C GLY A 185 3.63 -17.79 19.13
N TYR A 186 2.86 -16.73 19.37
CA TYR A 186 1.57 -16.50 18.72
C TYR A 186 1.20 -15.02 18.75
N LYS A 187 0.27 -14.63 17.87
CA LYS A 187 -0.45 -13.36 17.97
C LYS A 187 -1.92 -13.58 17.66
N LEU A 188 -2.78 -13.09 18.58
CA LEU A 188 -4.22 -13.02 18.42
C LEU A 188 -4.63 -11.56 18.57
N GLN A 189 -5.33 -11.00 17.56
CA GLN A 189 -5.86 -9.65 17.62
C GLN A 189 -7.20 -9.58 16.91
N GLY A 190 -8.20 -9.10 17.61
CA GLY A 190 -9.49 -8.76 17.06
C GLY A 190 -9.89 -7.37 17.49
N PHE A 191 -10.72 -6.70 16.69
CA PHE A 191 -11.22 -5.38 17.04
C PHE A 191 -12.66 -5.16 16.57
N TYR A 192 -13.31 -4.20 17.23
CA TYR A 192 -14.64 -3.71 16.90
C TYR A 192 -14.55 -2.21 16.60
N GLY A 193 -15.10 -1.78 15.47
CA GLY A 193 -15.10 -0.37 15.08
C GLY A 193 -15.42 -0.16 13.60
N SER A 194 -15.28 1.09 13.15
CA SER A 194 -15.56 1.48 11.76
C SER A 194 -14.54 0.91 10.77
N ASP A 195 -13.31 0.70 11.20
CA ASP A 195 -12.22 0.25 10.35
C ASP A 195 -12.40 -1.21 9.92
N ALA A 196 -13.12 -2.02 10.73
CA ALA A 196 -13.44 -3.40 10.40
C ALA A 196 -14.19 -3.56 9.07
N ARG A 197 -14.90 -2.53 8.61
CA ARG A 197 -15.55 -2.52 7.29
C ARG A 197 -14.56 -2.80 6.16
N TYR A 198 -13.31 -2.36 6.28
CA TYR A 198 -12.31 -2.44 5.23
C TYR A 198 -11.31 -3.59 5.40
N THR A 199 -11.42 -4.37 6.48
CA THR A 199 -10.46 -5.42 6.78
C THR A 199 -11.04 -6.83 6.71
N HIS A 200 -12.36 -6.99 6.48
CA HIS A 200 -13.00 -8.30 6.36
C HIS A 200 -12.44 -9.12 5.19
N PHE A 201 -12.49 -10.44 5.35
CA PHE A 201 -12.41 -11.35 4.22
C PHE A 201 -13.81 -11.63 3.67
N ILE A 202 -13.92 -11.84 2.36
CA ILE A 202 -15.18 -12.21 1.70
C ILE A 202 -15.64 -13.57 2.25
N GLY A 203 -16.86 -13.61 2.78
CA GLY A 203 -17.45 -14.81 3.38
C GLY A 203 -17.08 -15.06 4.84
N GLU A 204 -16.24 -14.22 5.45
CA GLU A 204 -15.82 -14.33 6.84
C GLU A 204 -16.07 -13.01 7.58
N LEU A 205 -16.94 -13.02 8.60
CA LEU A 205 -17.32 -11.87 9.42
C LEU A 205 -17.92 -10.67 8.65
N ASP A 206 -18.22 -10.84 7.37
CA ASP A 206 -18.72 -9.84 6.43
C ASP A 206 -20.25 -9.67 6.41
N ARG A 207 -20.97 -10.15 7.43
CA ARG A 207 -22.45 -10.22 7.43
C ARG A 207 -23.14 -8.94 7.89
N ASP A 208 -22.46 -8.10 8.67
CA ASP A 208 -23.01 -6.87 9.26
C ASP A 208 -22.73 -5.61 8.42
N GLN A 209 -22.81 -5.73 7.11
CA GLN A 209 -22.28 -4.81 6.11
C GLN A 209 -22.93 -3.42 6.10
N ASP A 210 -24.16 -3.27 6.55
CA ASP A 210 -24.82 -1.97 6.61
C ASP A 210 -24.49 -1.17 7.90
N ARG A 211 -23.67 -1.74 8.79
CA ARG A 211 -23.36 -1.12 10.08
C ARG A 211 -22.05 -0.36 10.03
N ARG A 212 -22.04 0.81 10.64
CA ARG A 212 -20.82 1.63 10.75
C ARG A 212 -19.70 0.92 11.52
N ASN A 213 -20.03 0.28 12.63
CA ASN A 213 -19.07 -0.44 13.46
C ASN A 213 -19.31 -1.95 13.32
N GLN A 214 -18.25 -2.66 12.97
CA GLN A 214 -18.27 -4.09 12.73
C GLN A 214 -17.16 -4.75 13.55
N PHE A 215 -17.10 -6.06 13.58
CA PHE A 215 -16.06 -6.82 14.26
C PHE A 215 -15.23 -7.58 13.23
N ASP A 216 -13.90 -7.54 13.38
CA ASP A 216 -12.99 -8.34 12.57
C ASP A 216 -11.85 -8.95 13.41
N VAL A 217 -11.28 -10.04 12.90
CA VAL A 217 -10.05 -10.66 13.41
C VAL A 217 -8.93 -10.34 12.42
N VAL A 218 -7.89 -9.69 12.89
CA VAL A 218 -6.74 -9.28 12.05
C VAL A 218 -5.59 -10.25 12.17
N GLU A 219 -5.32 -10.72 13.39
CA GLU A 219 -4.23 -11.64 13.66
C GLU A 219 -4.76 -12.87 14.38
N ALA A 220 -4.54 -14.05 13.80
CA ALA A 220 -4.79 -15.36 14.41
C ALA A 220 -3.74 -16.33 13.89
N ASN A 221 -2.50 -16.24 14.44
CA ASN A 221 -1.36 -16.96 13.91
C ASN A 221 -0.44 -17.50 14.97
N VAL A 222 0.34 -18.50 14.55
CA VAL A 222 1.43 -19.09 15.30
C VAL A 222 2.76 -18.60 14.71
N LEU A 223 3.71 -18.32 15.59
CA LEU A 223 5.09 -17.97 15.26
C LEU A 223 6.00 -19.12 15.66
N ILE A 224 6.91 -19.52 14.80
CA ILE A 224 7.84 -20.62 15.08
C ILE A 224 9.24 -20.22 14.62
N HIS A 225 10.19 -20.18 15.55
CA HIS A 225 11.61 -20.10 15.21
C HIS A 225 12.22 -21.51 15.11
N VAL A 226 12.96 -21.78 14.03
CA VAL A 226 13.71 -23.02 13.86
C VAL A 226 15.18 -22.71 13.45
N PRO A 227 16.18 -23.21 14.20
CA PRO A 227 17.59 -22.92 13.95
C PRO A 227 18.18 -23.80 12.83
N ILE A 228 17.62 -23.68 11.63
CA ILE A 228 18.02 -24.44 10.43
C ILE A 228 18.38 -23.50 9.28
N LEU A 229 19.06 -24.03 8.25
CA LEU A 229 19.54 -23.39 7.02
C LEU A 229 20.63 -22.35 7.27
N THR A 230 20.49 -21.48 8.23
CA THR A 230 21.48 -20.46 8.60
C THR A 230 21.81 -20.55 10.09
N LYS A 231 22.84 -19.83 10.53
CA LYS A 231 23.18 -19.74 11.96
C LYS A 231 22.16 -18.94 12.77
N LEU A 232 21.37 -18.09 12.09
CA LEU A 232 20.34 -17.25 12.68
C LEU A 232 18.95 -17.87 12.56
N GLY A 233 18.83 -18.99 11.84
CA GLY A 233 17.59 -19.73 11.68
C GLY A 233 16.55 -19.11 10.74
N ILE A 234 15.35 -19.65 10.86
CA ILE A 234 14.17 -19.25 10.09
C ILE A 234 13.03 -19.00 11.08
N ASP A 235 12.33 -17.89 10.90
CA ASP A 235 11.05 -17.64 11.55
C ASP A 235 9.90 -17.96 10.58
N ILE A 236 8.88 -18.63 11.07
CA ILE A 236 7.67 -18.99 10.33
C ILE A 236 6.48 -18.32 11.01
N LYS A 237 5.67 -17.58 10.24
CA LYS A 237 4.36 -17.11 10.68
C LYS A 237 3.30 -17.86 9.88
N ALA A 238 2.34 -18.50 10.56
CA ALA A 238 1.29 -19.30 9.91
C ALA A 238 -0.07 -19.05 10.55
N GLY A 239 -1.08 -18.82 9.73
CA GLY A 239 -2.45 -18.49 10.10
C GLY A 239 -2.95 -17.23 9.39
N GLN A 240 -3.79 -16.46 10.05
CA GLN A 240 -4.27 -15.16 9.58
C GLN A 240 -3.37 -14.06 10.16
N TYR A 241 -2.93 -13.13 9.30
CA TYR A 241 -1.99 -12.08 9.71
C TYR A 241 -2.16 -10.80 8.87
N SER A 242 -1.89 -9.65 9.49
CA SER A 242 -1.75 -8.37 8.78
C SER A 242 -0.61 -8.49 7.77
N THR A 243 -0.78 -7.87 6.63
CA THR A 243 0.26 -7.87 5.59
C THR A 243 1.59 -7.36 6.13
N PRO A 244 2.71 -7.98 5.75
CA PRO A 244 4.05 -7.40 5.96
C PRO A 244 4.42 -6.37 4.88
N ILE A 245 3.55 -6.13 3.89
CA ILE A 245 3.76 -5.22 2.75
C ILE A 245 3.32 -3.81 3.15
N GLY A 246 4.13 -2.80 2.79
CA GLY A 246 3.84 -1.39 3.03
C GLY A 246 4.36 -0.85 4.35
N ASN A 247 4.24 0.47 4.50
CA ASN A 247 4.69 1.20 5.68
C ASN A 247 3.58 1.39 6.74
N GLU A 248 2.37 1.68 6.30
CA GLU A 248 1.22 1.85 7.20
C GLU A 248 0.58 0.50 7.50
N VAL A 249 -0.07 0.38 8.67
CA VAL A 249 -0.61 -0.88 9.18
C VAL A 249 -2.05 -0.67 9.69
N ILE A 250 -2.82 -1.77 9.83
CA ILE A 250 -4.20 -1.73 10.35
C ILE A 250 -4.22 -1.25 11.81
N ASP A 251 -3.26 -1.67 12.63
CA ASP A 251 -3.16 -1.25 14.03
C ASP A 251 -2.72 0.23 14.10
N PRO A 252 -3.56 1.16 14.59
CA PRO A 252 -3.28 2.59 14.58
C PRO A 252 -2.06 2.98 15.41
N THR A 253 -1.65 2.13 16.34
CA THR A 253 -0.48 2.39 17.19
C THR A 253 0.83 2.37 16.39
N GLY A 254 0.84 1.73 15.20
CA GLY A 254 1.98 1.68 14.27
C GLY A 254 2.06 2.86 13.31
N ASN A 255 1.03 3.71 13.21
CA ASN A 255 0.93 4.78 12.23
C ASN A 255 1.20 6.15 12.85
N PHE A 256 1.90 7.02 12.11
CA PHE A 256 2.14 8.40 12.57
C PHE A 256 0.92 9.30 12.38
N PHE A 257 0.23 9.18 11.25
CA PHE A 257 -0.94 9.98 10.90
C PHE A 257 -2.24 9.23 11.19
N TYR A 258 -3.34 9.97 11.36
CA TYR A 258 -4.68 9.41 11.46
C TYR A 258 -5.19 8.96 10.08
N SER A 259 -5.04 9.80 9.05
CA SER A 259 -5.37 9.42 7.67
C SER A 259 -4.27 8.56 7.05
N HIS A 260 -4.69 7.66 6.15
CA HIS A 260 -3.79 6.76 5.43
C HIS A 260 -3.46 7.26 4.02
N THR A 261 -2.35 6.75 3.46
CA THR A 261 -1.96 6.99 2.07
C THR A 261 -2.89 6.29 1.09
N TYR A 262 -2.86 6.73 -0.19
CA TYR A 262 -3.45 5.98 -1.29
C TYR A 262 -2.80 4.60 -1.45
N ILE A 263 -1.51 4.46 -1.12
CA ILE A 263 -0.81 3.17 -1.13
C ILE A 263 -1.47 2.21 -0.16
N PHE A 264 -1.63 2.58 1.11
CA PHE A 264 -2.27 1.74 2.12
C PHE A 264 -3.71 1.41 1.74
N ASN A 265 -4.48 2.42 1.31
CA ASN A 265 -5.90 2.24 1.02
C ASN A 265 -6.17 1.37 -0.22
N PHE A 266 -5.28 1.42 -1.25
CA PHE A 266 -5.61 0.88 -2.58
C PHE A 266 -4.46 0.15 -3.28
N GLY A 267 -3.24 0.21 -2.77
CA GLY A 267 -2.03 -0.29 -3.44
C GLY A 267 -1.45 -1.55 -2.85
N ILE A 268 -1.88 -1.94 -1.64
CA ILE A 268 -1.37 -3.10 -0.92
C ILE A 268 -2.53 -3.94 -0.35
N PRO A 269 -2.33 -5.26 -0.13
CA PRO A 269 -3.27 -6.06 0.64
C PRO A 269 -3.25 -5.61 2.11
N LEU A 270 -4.34 -5.83 2.86
CA LEU A 270 -4.39 -5.48 4.28
C LEU A 270 -4.05 -6.66 5.18
N LYS A 271 -4.51 -7.87 4.85
CA LYS A 271 -4.23 -9.09 5.61
C LYS A 271 -4.26 -10.33 4.71
N HIS A 272 -3.69 -11.42 5.19
CA HIS A 272 -3.55 -12.69 4.51
C HIS A 272 -3.95 -13.86 5.41
N THR A 273 -4.30 -14.99 4.79
CA THR A 273 -4.38 -16.30 5.46
C THR A 273 -3.46 -17.28 4.75
N GLY A 274 -2.45 -17.78 5.45
CA GLY A 274 -1.44 -18.65 4.87
C GLY A 274 -0.23 -18.78 5.77
N PHE A 275 0.95 -18.81 5.19
CA PHE A 275 2.20 -18.74 5.94
C PHE A 275 3.27 -18.01 5.13
N TYR A 276 4.21 -17.41 5.83
CA TYR A 276 5.47 -16.98 5.25
C TYR A 276 6.63 -17.25 6.21
N THR A 277 7.81 -17.38 5.63
CA THR A 277 9.06 -17.56 6.33
C THR A 277 9.92 -16.32 6.22
N THR A 278 10.64 -15.99 7.29
CA THR A 278 11.74 -15.04 7.30
C THR A 278 13.03 -15.84 7.52
N THR A 279 13.82 -16.01 6.47
CA THR A 279 15.13 -16.65 6.55
C THR A 279 16.18 -15.61 6.89
N HIS A 280 16.77 -15.67 8.07
CA HIS A 280 17.81 -14.76 8.53
C HIS A 280 19.18 -15.17 7.92
N VAL A 281 19.48 -14.67 6.72
CA VAL A 281 20.71 -15.02 5.98
C VAL A 281 21.95 -14.47 6.66
N SER A 282 21.84 -13.25 7.20
CA SER A 282 22.88 -12.58 7.95
C SER A 282 22.28 -11.54 8.90
N PRO A 283 23.07 -10.90 9.79
CA PRO A 283 22.57 -9.81 10.62
C PRO A 283 22.03 -8.59 9.83
N VAL A 284 22.25 -8.53 8.50
CA VAL A 284 21.83 -7.43 7.64
C VAL A 284 20.86 -7.82 6.54
N LEU A 285 20.62 -9.14 6.31
CA LEU A 285 19.78 -9.61 5.19
C LEU A 285 18.84 -10.71 5.65
N ASP A 286 17.56 -10.43 5.48
CA ASP A 286 16.45 -11.37 5.58
C ASP A 286 15.83 -11.65 4.21
N ILE A 287 15.44 -12.89 3.97
CA ILE A 287 14.69 -13.31 2.78
C ILE A 287 13.31 -13.79 3.23
N TYR A 288 12.28 -13.27 2.56
CA TYR A 288 10.89 -13.63 2.79
C TYR A 288 10.39 -14.54 1.68
N ALA A 289 9.67 -15.60 2.05
CA ALA A 289 9.00 -16.46 1.09
C ALA A 289 7.77 -17.09 1.76
N GLY A 290 6.62 -17.03 1.11
CA GLY A 290 5.38 -17.54 1.66
C GLY A 290 4.34 -17.87 0.60
N TYR A 291 3.25 -18.39 1.11
CA TYR A 291 2.06 -18.76 0.39
C TYR A 291 0.83 -18.33 1.18
N ASP A 292 -0.17 -17.81 0.50
CA ASP A 292 -1.47 -17.51 1.09
C ASP A 292 -2.63 -17.78 0.11
N THR A 293 -3.84 -17.53 0.56
CA THR A 293 -5.07 -17.79 -0.19
C THR A 293 -5.53 -16.61 -1.04
N GLY A 294 -4.72 -15.54 -1.10
CA GLY A 294 -5.03 -14.31 -1.84
C GLY A 294 -5.47 -13.15 -0.96
N VAL A 295 -5.65 -12.00 -1.59
CA VAL A 295 -6.18 -10.78 -0.97
C VAL A 295 -7.67 -10.97 -0.69
N ASN A 296 -8.13 -10.51 0.47
CA ASN A 296 -9.55 -10.53 0.87
C ASN A 296 -10.19 -11.91 0.99
N THR A 297 -9.39 -12.99 1.06
CA THR A 297 -9.90 -14.37 1.20
C THR A 297 -9.26 -15.10 2.36
N SER A 298 -9.98 -16.10 2.91
CA SER A 298 -9.46 -17.01 3.92
C SER A 298 -9.63 -18.47 3.50
N VAL A 299 -8.96 -19.37 4.22
CA VAL A 299 -9.06 -20.83 3.98
C VAL A 299 -10.50 -21.31 4.11
N GLY A 300 -11.02 -21.92 3.04
CA GLY A 300 -12.37 -22.45 3.00
C GLY A 300 -13.45 -21.42 2.68
N SER A 301 -13.08 -20.19 2.41
CA SER A 301 -13.98 -19.15 1.90
C SER A 301 -14.55 -19.58 0.54
N LYS A 302 -15.88 -19.54 0.41
CA LYS A 302 -16.56 -19.76 -0.87
C LYS A 302 -17.05 -18.40 -1.35
N GLY A 303 -16.43 -17.83 -2.33
CA GLY A 303 -16.88 -16.58 -2.90
C GLY A 303 -15.96 -15.39 -2.67
N GLY A 304 -14.70 -15.65 -2.40
CA GLY A 304 -13.66 -14.64 -2.45
C GLY A 304 -13.02 -14.56 -3.82
N ASP A 305 -11.99 -13.79 -3.91
CA ASP A 305 -11.16 -13.63 -5.09
C ASP A 305 -10.33 -14.90 -5.30
N ASN A 306 -10.71 -15.79 -6.22
CA ASN A 306 -9.97 -17.01 -6.54
C ASN A 306 -9.51 -17.85 -5.33
N ALA A 307 -10.36 -17.98 -4.31
CA ALA A 307 -10.05 -18.77 -3.13
C ALA A 307 -9.64 -20.21 -3.50
N GLY A 308 -8.47 -20.62 -3.05
CA GLY A 308 -7.91 -21.95 -3.34
C GLY A 308 -6.80 -21.96 -4.39
N GLU A 309 -6.51 -20.85 -5.02
CA GLU A 309 -5.36 -20.69 -5.90
C GLU A 309 -4.07 -20.39 -5.11
N PHE A 310 -2.93 -20.52 -5.78
CA PHE A 310 -1.63 -20.25 -5.20
C PHE A 310 -1.27 -18.77 -5.32
N HIS A 311 -1.04 -18.14 -4.18
CA HIS A 311 -0.55 -16.76 -4.10
C HIS A 311 0.82 -16.75 -3.43
N PHE A 312 1.78 -16.12 -4.08
CA PHE A 312 3.14 -16.00 -3.59
C PHE A 312 3.35 -14.66 -2.89
N LEU A 313 3.84 -14.71 -1.67
CA LEU A 313 4.34 -13.55 -0.93
C LEU A 313 5.84 -13.71 -0.72
N GLY A 314 6.66 -12.72 -1.08
CA GLY A 314 8.09 -12.84 -0.85
C GLY A 314 8.88 -11.59 -1.17
N GLY A 315 10.18 -11.64 -0.91
CA GLY A 315 11.09 -10.53 -1.10
C GLY A 315 12.27 -10.54 -0.14
N PHE A 316 12.74 -9.35 0.22
CA PHE A 316 13.89 -9.24 1.12
C PHE A 316 13.79 -8.02 2.04
N GLY A 317 14.46 -8.15 3.20
CA GLY A 317 14.72 -7.08 4.16
C GLY A 317 16.20 -6.83 4.31
N LEU A 318 16.62 -5.58 4.33
CA LEU A 318 17.98 -5.18 4.65
C LEU A 318 18.02 -4.46 5.99
N ASN A 319 18.97 -4.82 6.85
CA ASN A 319 19.22 -4.16 8.13
C ASN A 319 20.68 -3.71 8.22
N MET A 320 20.98 -2.41 8.12
CA MET A 320 22.33 -1.83 8.11
C MET A 320 22.51 -0.66 9.13
N GLY A 321 21.91 -0.66 10.33
CA GLY A 321 22.06 0.34 11.42
C GLY A 321 21.14 1.58 11.32
N LYS A 322 21.33 2.60 10.50
CA LYS A 322 20.41 3.73 10.30
C LYS A 322 19.46 3.62 9.09
N LEU A 323 19.61 2.67 8.14
CA LEU A 323 18.76 2.50 6.94
C LEU A 323 17.94 1.19 6.95
N THR A 324 16.68 0.95 6.88
CA THR A 324 15.92 -0.27 6.57
C THR A 324 15.45 -0.23 5.14
N VAL A 325 15.53 -1.36 4.48
CA VAL A 325 14.80 -1.58 3.25
C VAL A 325 13.99 -2.85 3.44
N LEU A 326 12.70 -2.76 3.21
CA LEU A 326 11.82 -3.92 3.09
C LEU A 326 11.19 -3.85 1.71
N ALA A 327 11.48 -4.82 0.85
CA ALA A 327 10.92 -4.89 -0.49
C ALA A 327 10.23 -6.24 -0.65
N LEU A 328 8.91 -6.19 -0.80
CA LEU A 328 8.04 -7.36 -0.88
C LEU A 328 7.15 -7.30 -2.11
N THR A 329 6.73 -8.48 -2.57
CA THR A 329 5.75 -8.67 -3.63
C THR A 329 4.71 -9.69 -3.20
N HIS A 330 3.46 -9.48 -3.64
CA HIS A 330 2.40 -10.46 -3.61
C HIS A 330 1.93 -10.72 -5.04
N ILE A 331 1.79 -11.98 -5.43
CA ILE A 331 1.47 -12.36 -6.80
C ILE A 331 0.53 -13.56 -6.79
N GLY A 332 -0.62 -13.41 -7.41
CA GLY A 332 -1.59 -14.50 -7.61
C GLY A 332 -2.84 -14.04 -8.35
N PRO A 333 -3.73 -14.97 -8.73
CA PRO A 333 -4.96 -14.64 -9.42
C PRO A 333 -6.01 -14.13 -8.42
N GLU A 334 -6.47 -12.87 -8.59
CA GLU A 334 -7.35 -12.16 -7.65
C GLU A 334 -8.73 -11.83 -8.24
N ASN A 335 -9.06 -12.37 -9.41
CA ASN A 335 -10.33 -12.07 -10.06
C ASN A 335 -11.35 -13.19 -9.77
N PRO A 336 -12.54 -12.88 -9.20
CA PRO A 336 -13.56 -13.87 -8.92
C PRO A 336 -14.06 -14.61 -10.18
N ASP A 337 -14.49 -15.87 -10.03
CA ASP A 337 -15.07 -16.65 -11.11
C ASP A 337 -16.21 -15.90 -11.81
N GLY A 338 -16.11 -15.82 -13.14
CA GLY A 338 -17.10 -15.14 -13.98
C GLY A 338 -16.99 -13.61 -14.01
N SER A 339 -16.13 -12.97 -13.19
CA SER A 339 -15.98 -11.51 -13.16
C SER A 339 -15.41 -10.92 -14.46
N LEU A 340 -14.61 -11.68 -15.18
CA LEU A 340 -14.01 -11.28 -16.48
C LEU A 340 -14.87 -11.68 -17.68
N GLY A 341 -16.06 -12.26 -17.45
CA GLY A 341 -17.00 -12.67 -18.47
C GLY A 341 -17.18 -14.20 -18.57
N PRO A 342 -18.23 -14.65 -19.28
CA PRO A 342 -18.50 -16.07 -19.45
C PRO A 342 -17.38 -16.77 -20.21
N HIS A 343 -16.93 -17.91 -19.70
CA HIS A 343 -15.87 -18.75 -20.29
C HIS A 343 -14.44 -18.19 -20.20
N VAL A 344 -14.20 -17.09 -19.48
CA VAL A 344 -12.83 -16.63 -19.18
C VAL A 344 -12.31 -17.41 -17.99
N ASN A 345 -11.14 -18.04 -18.16
CA ASN A 345 -10.44 -18.69 -17.05
C ASN A 345 -9.70 -17.63 -16.23
N VAL A 346 -10.30 -17.17 -15.14
CA VAL A 346 -9.76 -16.12 -14.24
C VAL A 346 -8.44 -16.53 -13.57
N HIS A 347 -8.22 -17.85 -13.37
CA HIS A 347 -7.00 -18.38 -12.76
C HIS A 347 -5.72 -18.17 -13.62
N SER A 348 -5.88 -17.70 -14.85
CA SER A 348 -4.76 -17.40 -15.74
C SER A 348 -4.29 -15.94 -15.65
N TYR A 349 -4.93 -15.11 -14.84
CA TYR A 349 -4.67 -13.68 -14.73
C TYR A 349 -4.22 -13.32 -13.32
N ASN A 350 -2.98 -12.88 -13.18
CA ASN A 350 -2.43 -12.52 -11.88
C ASN A 350 -2.63 -11.04 -11.57
N ARG A 351 -2.79 -10.75 -10.28
CA ARG A 351 -2.51 -9.46 -9.69
C ARG A 351 -1.08 -9.47 -9.15
N TYR A 352 -0.40 -8.34 -9.27
CA TYR A 352 0.96 -8.10 -8.80
C TYR A 352 0.92 -6.89 -7.90
N GLU A 353 1.26 -7.05 -6.65
CA GLU A 353 1.36 -6.00 -5.66
C GLU A 353 2.81 -5.93 -5.19
N ASN A 354 3.49 -4.84 -5.54
CA ASN A 354 4.90 -4.67 -5.27
C ASN A 354 5.08 -3.42 -4.44
N ASP A 355 5.83 -3.53 -3.36
CA ASP A 355 6.07 -2.43 -2.45
C ASP A 355 7.51 -2.45 -1.92
N ALA A 356 8.05 -1.27 -1.68
CA ALA A 356 9.36 -1.10 -1.06
C ALA A 356 9.35 0.06 -0.08
N VAL A 357 9.59 -0.24 1.18
CA VAL A 357 9.70 0.73 2.27
C VAL A 357 11.18 0.95 2.60
N ILE A 358 11.64 2.19 2.52
CA ILE A 358 13.00 2.60 2.82
C ILE A 358 12.97 3.59 3.97
N THR A 359 13.42 3.18 5.15
CA THR A 359 13.51 4.05 6.33
C THR A 359 14.95 4.50 6.55
N TYR A 360 15.16 5.78 6.81
CA TYR A 360 16.47 6.32 7.16
C TYR A 360 16.40 7.21 8.40
N LYS A 361 17.13 6.83 9.46
CA LYS A 361 17.26 7.61 10.69
C LYS A 361 18.49 8.52 10.59
N PHE A 362 18.30 9.79 10.27
CA PHE A 362 19.39 10.78 10.22
C PHE A 362 20.08 10.92 11.57
N ASN A 363 19.27 11.00 12.61
CA ASN A 363 19.67 11.04 14.02
C ASN A 363 18.49 10.62 14.91
N ASP A 364 18.63 10.76 16.23
CA ASP A 364 17.61 10.35 17.21
C ASP A 364 16.30 11.17 17.12
N LYS A 365 16.30 12.29 16.38
CA LYS A 365 15.15 13.16 16.23
C LYS A 365 14.50 13.11 14.84
N LEU A 366 15.28 12.90 13.79
CA LEU A 366 14.81 12.99 12.41
C LEU A 366 14.84 11.63 11.73
N THR A 367 13.68 11.18 11.32
CA THR A 367 13.49 9.96 10.51
C THR A 367 12.81 10.30 9.18
N SER A 368 13.26 9.67 8.12
CA SER A 368 12.65 9.69 6.80
C SER A 368 12.18 8.29 6.44
N ILE A 369 10.98 8.19 5.84
CA ILE A 369 10.48 6.94 5.25
C ILE A 369 10.05 7.25 3.82
N THR A 370 10.54 6.46 2.87
CA THR A 370 10.11 6.49 1.46
C THR A 370 9.45 5.17 1.16
N GLU A 371 8.24 5.22 0.64
CA GLU A 371 7.49 4.05 0.20
C GLU A 371 7.26 4.14 -1.30
N LEU A 372 7.53 3.05 -2.01
CA LEU A 372 7.38 2.92 -3.45
C LEU A 372 6.41 1.77 -3.71
N ASN A 373 5.35 2.03 -4.46
CA ASN A 373 4.30 1.06 -4.72
C ASN A 373 4.01 0.91 -6.21
N TYR A 374 3.71 -0.32 -6.63
CA TYR A 374 3.20 -0.63 -7.95
C TYR A 374 2.24 -1.82 -7.89
N ILE A 375 1.01 -1.62 -8.36
CA ILE A 375 -0.02 -2.65 -8.47
C ILE A 375 -0.45 -2.82 -9.93
N ARG A 376 -0.69 -4.05 -10.33
CA ARG A 376 -1.20 -4.41 -11.65
C ARG A 376 -2.11 -5.62 -11.53
N ASP A 377 -3.25 -5.59 -12.21
CA ASP A 377 -4.16 -6.70 -12.37
C ASP A 377 -4.31 -7.02 -13.87
N ASP A 378 -3.90 -8.23 -14.27
CA ASP A 378 -3.94 -8.67 -15.67
C ASP A 378 -5.36 -8.97 -16.14
N GLY A 379 -6.26 -9.37 -15.23
CA GLY A 379 -7.62 -9.74 -15.57
C GLY A 379 -8.47 -8.56 -16.00
N VAL A 380 -8.51 -7.52 -15.19
CA VAL A 380 -9.21 -6.27 -15.52
C VAL A 380 -8.35 -5.31 -16.33
N GLY A 381 -7.07 -5.61 -16.53
CA GLY A 381 -6.13 -4.75 -17.26
C GLY A 381 -5.82 -3.45 -16.53
N ALA A 382 -5.94 -3.42 -15.20
CA ALA A 382 -5.74 -2.24 -14.40
C ALA A 382 -4.30 -2.13 -13.88
N THR A 383 -3.79 -0.89 -13.80
CA THR A 383 -2.48 -0.59 -13.22
C THR A 383 -2.55 0.66 -12.35
N GLY A 384 -1.80 0.66 -11.27
CA GLY A 384 -1.65 1.79 -10.37
C GLY A 384 -0.28 1.81 -9.71
N GLY A 385 0.01 2.86 -8.98
CA GLY A 385 1.23 2.93 -8.19
C GLY A 385 1.70 4.36 -7.93
N GLY A 386 2.63 4.49 -7.02
CA GLY A 386 3.09 5.80 -6.60
C GLY A 386 4.23 5.78 -5.61
N VAL A 387 4.41 6.91 -4.97
CA VAL A 387 5.42 7.13 -3.94
C VAL A 387 4.81 7.94 -2.81
N ALA A 388 5.12 7.54 -1.58
CA ALA A 388 4.87 8.32 -0.38
C ALA A 388 6.20 8.63 0.34
N GLN A 389 6.36 9.86 0.80
CA GLN A 389 7.53 10.33 1.51
C GLN A 389 7.12 10.92 2.85
N TYR A 390 7.68 10.39 3.93
CA TYR A 390 7.42 10.84 5.28
C TYR A 390 8.70 11.43 5.89
N PHE A 391 8.53 12.48 6.68
CA PHE A 391 9.54 12.95 7.61
C PHE A 391 8.88 13.15 8.97
N THR A 392 9.51 12.62 10.01
CA THR A 392 9.10 12.85 11.39
C THR A 392 10.23 13.45 12.19
N TYR A 393 9.90 14.43 13.04
CA TYR A 393 10.87 15.15 13.86
C TYR A 393 10.42 15.26 15.31
N VAL A 394 11.21 14.71 16.23
CA VAL A 394 10.97 14.76 17.67
C VAL A 394 11.31 16.16 18.17
N LEU A 395 10.29 16.95 18.50
CA LEU A 395 10.42 18.30 19.04
C LEU A 395 10.73 18.26 20.55
N THR A 396 9.91 17.53 21.31
CA THR A 396 10.08 17.23 22.74
C THR A 396 9.79 15.75 22.99
N PRO A 397 10.02 15.21 24.19
CA PRO A 397 9.60 13.83 24.50
C PRO A 397 8.10 13.58 24.32
N GLU A 398 7.27 14.62 24.45
CA GLU A 398 5.82 14.54 24.34
C GLU A 398 5.31 14.89 22.92
N VAL A 399 6.12 15.57 22.07
CA VAL A 399 5.67 16.14 20.81
C VAL A 399 6.57 15.72 19.66
N THR A 400 5.99 15.04 18.69
CA THR A 400 6.65 14.73 17.41
C THR A 400 5.83 15.34 16.28
N ALA A 401 6.46 16.13 15.41
CA ALA A 401 5.86 16.66 14.20
C ALA A 401 6.17 15.78 13.01
N GLY A 402 5.25 15.72 12.04
CA GLY A 402 5.42 14.94 10.81
C GLY A 402 4.88 15.64 9.59
N VAL A 403 5.47 15.32 8.45
CA VAL A 403 4.98 15.66 7.12
C VAL A 403 4.97 14.41 6.26
N ARG A 404 3.89 14.21 5.49
CA ARG A 404 3.77 13.17 4.47
C ARG A 404 3.37 13.82 3.16
N GLY A 405 4.10 13.53 2.09
CA GLY A 405 3.73 13.88 0.73
C GLY A 405 3.60 12.62 -0.10
N GLU A 406 2.57 12.52 -0.93
CA GLU A 406 2.35 11.35 -1.76
C GLU A 406 1.86 11.72 -3.16
N VAL A 407 2.20 10.88 -4.12
CA VAL A 407 1.67 10.89 -5.48
C VAL A 407 1.34 9.46 -5.86
N TRP A 408 0.10 9.20 -6.24
CA TRP A 408 -0.36 7.87 -6.64
C TRP A 408 -1.18 7.95 -7.93
N ARG A 409 -0.84 7.12 -8.91
CA ARG A 409 -1.52 7.07 -10.20
C ARG A 409 -2.46 5.89 -10.27
N ASP A 410 -3.74 6.15 -10.58
CA ASP A 410 -4.70 5.15 -11.05
C ASP A 410 -4.86 5.30 -12.56
N ASN A 411 -4.31 4.33 -13.31
CA ASN A 411 -4.30 4.41 -14.79
C ASN A 411 -5.65 4.07 -15.43
N ASN A 412 -6.50 3.38 -14.69
CA ASN A 412 -7.74 2.85 -15.23
C ASN A 412 -8.97 3.34 -14.45
N GLY A 413 -8.78 4.05 -13.32
CA GLY A 413 -9.84 4.42 -12.41
C GLY A 413 -10.46 3.21 -11.70
N PHE A 414 -9.65 2.18 -11.47
CA PHE A 414 -10.11 0.91 -10.91
C PHE A 414 -9.91 0.82 -9.39
N TYR A 415 -8.83 1.42 -8.89
CA TYR A 415 -8.41 1.21 -7.50
C TYR A 415 -8.99 2.24 -6.54
N VAL A 416 -8.85 3.54 -6.85
CA VAL A 416 -9.25 4.60 -5.91
C VAL A 416 -10.75 4.79 -5.91
N ALA A 417 -11.37 4.61 -4.74
CA ALA A 417 -12.80 4.62 -4.59
C ALA A 417 -13.25 5.31 -3.29
N ALA A 418 -14.55 5.57 -3.20
CA ALA A 418 -15.27 5.86 -1.97
C ALA A 418 -16.52 4.99 -1.92
N PHE A 419 -16.96 4.63 -0.71
CA PHE A 419 -18.07 3.71 -0.51
C PHE A 419 -19.21 4.43 0.23
N PRO A 420 -20.38 4.60 -0.42
CA PRO A 420 -21.50 5.34 0.16
C PRO A 420 -22.09 4.61 1.38
N GLY A 421 -22.68 5.36 2.27
CA GLY A 421 -23.30 4.81 3.49
C GLY A 421 -22.26 4.18 4.41
N ASN A 422 -22.45 2.92 4.76
CA ASN A 422 -21.50 2.10 5.53
C ASN A 422 -20.98 0.90 4.73
N LEU A 423 -21.14 0.97 3.40
CA LEU A 423 -20.71 -0.07 2.48
C LEU A 423 -19.18 -0.06 2.32
N ASP A 424 -18.64 -1.12 1.75
CA ASP A 424 -17.22 -1.32 1.54
C ASP A 424 -16.92 -2.03 0.21
N TYR A 425 -15.68 -2.44 -0.01
CA TYR A 425 -15.27 -3.15 -1.21
C TYR A 425 -15.90 -4.56 -1.33
N ILE A 426 -16.27 -5.20 -0.21
CA ILE A 426 -16.96 -6.51 -0.23
C ILE A 426 -18.33 -6.37 -0.85
N ASP A 427 -19.05 -5.29 -0.53
CA ASP A 427 -20.34 -4.99 -1.15
C ASP A 427 -20.20 -4.78 -2.66
N ALA A 428 -19.08 -4.14 -3.06
CA ALA A 428 -18.75 -4.02 -4.47
C ALA A 428 -18.45 -5.36 -5.13
N ALA A 429 -17.58 -6.16 -4.54
CA ALA A 429 -17.17 -7.46 -5.06
C ALA A 429 -18.35 -8.47 -5.14
N THR A 430 -19.29 -8.36 -4.20
CA THR A 430 -20.48 -9.24 -4.16
C THR A 430 -21.69 -8.70 -4.92
N GLY A 431 -21.54 -7.57 -5.63
CA GLY A 431 -22.59 -6.98 -6.48
C GLY A 431 -23.75 -6.34 -5.70
N ARG A 432 -23.56 -6.03 -4.42
CA ARG A 432 -24.56 -5.37 -3.58
C ARG A 432 -24.58 -3.87 -3.75
N LEU A 433 -23.56 -3.30 -4.35
CA LEU A 433 -23.51 -1.90 -4.66
C LEU A 433 -24.05 -1.63 -6.06
N ASN A 434 -25.13 -0.89 -6.12
CA ASN A 434 -25.72 -0.38 -7.36
C ASN A 434 -25.13 1.01 -7.62
N GLY A 435 -24.00 1.10 -8.33
CA GLY A 435 -23.41 2.37 -8.71
C GLY A 435 -21.90 2.32 -8.89
N SER A 436 -21.35 3.36 -9.52
CA SER A 436 -19.90 3.51 -9.71
C SER A 436 -19.28 4.17 -8.47
N PHE A 437 -18.24 3.56 -7.89
CA PHE A 437 -17.64 4.03 -6.66
C PHE A 437 -16.51 5.02 -6.83
N GLY A 438 -16.07 5.22 -7.97
CA GLY A 438 -14.84 5.93 -8.29
C GLY A 438 -14.69 5.88 -9.78
N GLY A 439 -13.59 5.41 -10.26
CA GLY A 439 -13.38 5.23 -11.70
C GLY A 439 -12.77 6.46 -12.34
N TYR A 440 -11.99 7.23 -11.59
CA TYR A 440 -11.28 8.38 -12.11
C TYR A 440 -9.88 8.03 -12.56
N VAL A 441 -9.66 8.08 -13.88
CA VAL A 441 -8.33 7.94 -14.48
C VAL A 441 -7.52 9.20 -14.19
N THR A 442 -6.83 9.25 -13.06
CA THR A 442 -6.08 10.43 -12.65
C THR A 442 -4.86 10.10 -11.81
N THR A 443 -4.04 11.10 -11.54
CA THR A 443 -2.96 11.04 -10.55
C THR A 443 -3.42 11.81 -9.33
N TYR A 444 -3.48 11.13 -8.20
CA TYR A 444 -3.76 11.73 -6.91
C TYR A 444 -2.46 12.22 -6.28
N GLY A 445 -2.44 13.45 -5.80
CA GLY A 445 -1.36 13.99 -4.98
C GLY A 445 -1.93 14.41 -3.64
N ALA A 446 -1.21 14.13 -2.55
CA ALA A 446 -1.61 14.61 -1.24
C ALA A 446 -0.42 15.10 -0.43
N ILE A 447 -0.68 16.07 0.45
CA ILE A 447 0.23 16.51 1.49
C ILE A 447 -0.49 16.50 2.84
N THR A 448 0.13 15.88 3.85
CA THR A 448 -0.39 15.81 5.22
C THR A 448 0.63 16.37 6.19
N LEU A 449 0.20 17.26 7.08
CA LEU A 449 0.98 17.78 8.19
C LEU A 449 0.30 17.35 9.48
N GLY A 450 1.04 16.79 10.42
CA GLY A 450 0.45 16.31 11.69
C GLY A 450 1.42 16.38 12.86
N VAL A 451 0.86 16.23 14.03
CA VAL A 451 1.58 16.22 15.30
C VAL A 451 1.09 15.07 16.16
N ASN A 452 2.01 14.28 16.69
CA ASN A 452 1.69 13.31 17.73
C ASN A 452 2.01 13.94 19.08
N PHE A 453 0.98 14.08 19.93
CA PHE A 453 1.10 14.59 21.28
C PHE A 453 0.84 13.46 22.28
N LYS A 454 1.86 13.13 23.08
CA LYS A 454 1.85 12.12 24.13
C LYS A 454 1.92 12.80 25.49
N PRO A 455 0.80 12.99 26.22
CA PRO A 455 0.81 13.67 27.51
C PRO A 455 1.72 12.93 28.51
N ALA A 456 2.58 13.69 29.19
CA ALA A 456 3.42 13.13 30.25
C ALA A 456 2.62 12.91 31.55
N LYS A 457 3.13 12.02 32.42
CA LYS A 457 2.64 11.80 33.80
C LYS A 457 1.20 11.29 33.88
N LEU A 458 0.79 10.47 32.93
CA LEU A 458 -0.50 9.78 32.99
C LEU A 458 -0.47 8.63 34.02
N PRO A 459 -1.65 8.20 34.51
CA PRO A 459 -1.76 6.95 35.25
C PRO A 459 -1.26 5.76 34.40
N LYS A 460 -0.60 4.78 35.05
CA LYS A 460 -0.03 3.61 34.33
C LYS A 460 -1.01 2.91 33.39
N MET A 461 -2.29 2.83 33.79
CA MET A 461 -3.32 2.16 33.00
C MET A 461 -3.56 2.79 31.62
N ILE A 462 -3.32 4.11 31.49
CA ILE A 462 -3.54 4.89 30.28
C ILE A 462 -2.24 5.55 29.80
N ASP A 463 -1.12 5.08 30.31
CA ASP A 463 0.20 5.54 29.84
C ASP A 463 0.40 5.14 28.37
N GLY A 464 0.82 6.11 27.56
CA GLY A 464 0.93 5.95 26.13
C GLY A 464 -0.25 6.51 25.32
N LEU A 465 -1.23 7.19 25.96
CA LEU A 465 -2.27 7.96 25.25
C LEU A 465 -1.62 8.92 24.23
N VAL A 466 -2.13 8.90 22.99
CA VAL A 466 -1.65 9.76 21.91
C VAL A 466 -2.82 10.50 21.30
N PHE A 467 -2.64 11.80 21.04
CA PHE A 467 -3.52 12.61 20.19
C PHE A 467 -2.78 12.92 18.88
N ARG A 468 -3.48 12.78 17.73
CA ARG A 468 -2.91 12.99 16.40
C ARG A 468 -3.73 14.01 15.57
N PRO A 469 -3.67 15.32 15.88
CA PRO A 469 -4.22 16.33 14.98
C PRO A 469 -3.40 16.39 13.67
N GLU A 470 -4.11 16.49 12.56
CA GLU A 470 -3.52 16.63 11.23
C GLU A 470 -4.34 17.53 10.31
N VAL A 471 -3.70 18.06 9.28
CA VAL A 471 -4.33 18.68 8.12
C VAL A 471 -3.85 17.97 6.87
N ARG A 472 -4.78 17.70 5.96
CA ARG A 472 -4.49 17.03 4.69
C ARG A 472 -5.13 17.77 3.52
N TYR A 473 -4.37 17.89 2.44
CA TYR A 473 -4.84 18.42 1.17
C TYR A 473 -4.59 17.38 0.08
N ASP A 474 -5.66 16.94 -0.58
CA ASP A 474 -5.66 16.03 -1.70
C ASP A 474 -6.00 16.77 -2.98
N ARG A 475 -5.40 16.35 -4.11
CA ARG A 475 -5.68 16.91 -5.42
C ARG A 475 -5.56 15.89 -6.54
N ALA A 476 -6.53 15.90 -7.45
CA ALA A 476 -6.43 15.22 -8.74
C ALA A 476 -5.56 16.06 -9.70
N LEU A 477 -4.38 15.55 -10.05
CA LEU A 477 -3.37 16.29 -10.83
C LEU A 477 -3.55 16.14 -12.35
N ALA A 478 -4.46 15.27 -12.81
CA ALA A 478 -4.65 14.92 -14.21
C ALA A 478 -6.12 15.00 -14.67
N GLY A 479 -6.78 16.13 -14.39
CA GLY A 479 -8.01 16.56 -15.05
C GLY A 479 -9.31 15.85 -14.64
N ALA A 480 -9.34 15.16 -13.48
CA ALA A 480 -10.56 14.58 -12.92
C ALA A 480 -11.09 15.43 -11.75
N ASN A 481 -12.39 15.28 -11.44
CA ASN A 481 -13.06 15.90 -10.29
C ASN A 481 -13.59 14.79 -9.37
N PRO A 482 -12.75 14.08 -8.62
CA PRO A 482 -13.21 12.98 -7.77
C PRO A 482 -13.77 13.44 -6.42
N PHE A 483 -13.42 14.63 -5.96
CA PHE A 483 -13.75 15.13 -4.64
C PHE A 483 -15.06 15.91 -4.64
N ASP A 484 -15.60 16.18 -3.43
CA ASP A 484 -16.85 16.90 -3.24
C ASP A 484 -17.98 16.30 -4.08
N SER A 485 -18.25 15.01 -3.89
CA SER A 485 -19.27 14.24 -4.62
C SER A 485 -19.11 14.33 -6.15
N GLY A 486 -17.88 14.43 -6.64
CA GLY A 486 -17.57 14.53 -8.07
C GLY A 486 -17.52 15.95 -8.64
N HIS A 487 -17.57 16.98 -7.81
CA HIS A 487 -17.62 18.38 -8.23
C HIS A 487 -16.28 19.11 -8.10
N SER A 488 -15.31 18.59 -7.34
CA SER A 488 -14.03 19.27 -7.10
C SER A 488 -12.82 18.48 -7.57
N VAL A 489 -11.79 19.21 -7.98
CA VAL A 489 -10.45 18.64 -8.29
C VAL A 489 -9.61 18.39 -7.04
N ASP A 490 -10.03 18.92 -5.89
CA ASP A 490 -9.30 18.83 -4.64
C ASP A 490 -10.24 18.79 -3.43
N GLN A 491 -9.69 18.34 -2.29
CA GLN A 491 -10.32 18.40 -0.98
C GLN A 491 -9.31 18.81 0.08
N PHE A 492 -9.78 19.47 1.11
CA PHE A 492 -9.02 19.78 2.30
C PHE A 492 -9.73 19.16 3.50
N THR A 493 -8.97 18.47 4.35
CA THR A 493 -9.51 17.86 5.57
C THR A 493 -8.66 18.23 6.78
N PHE A 494 -9.33 18.36 7.92
CA PHE A 494 -8.72 18.44 9.23
C PHE A 494 -9.14 17.21 10.02
N GLY A 495 -8.16 16.35 10.35
CA GLY A 495 -8.35 15.13 11.13
C GLY A 495 -7.83 15.28 12.55
N ILE A 496 -8.49 14.62 13.48
CA ILE A 496 -7.97 14.41 14.83
C ILE A 496 -8.48 13.10 15.38
N ASP A 497 -7.58 12.31 15.95
CA ASP A 497 -7.94 11.14 16.71
C ASP A 497 -7.21 11.07 18.05
N ALA A 498 -7.63 10.12 18.86
CA ALA A 498 -6.97 9.71 20.09
C ALA A 498 -6.84 8.19 20.15
N ILE A 499 -5.63 7.71 20.42
CA ILE A 499 -5.35 6.31 20.71
C ILE A 499 -5.12 6.16 22.21
N LEU A 500 -5.98 5.42 22.87
CA LEU A 500 -5.92 5.14 24.31
C LEU A 500 -5.50 3.69 24.53
N PRO A 501 -4.24 3.39 24.83
CA PRO A 501 -3.83 2.07 25.30
C PRO A 501 -4.33 1.84 26.71
N ILE A 502 -4.75 0.62 27.04
CA ILE A 502 -5.12 0.17 28.37
C ILE A 502 -4.13 -0.92 28.78
N ASN A 503 -3.26 -0.61 29.72
CA ASN A 503 -2.22 -1.50 30.23
C ASN A 503 -2.70 -2.19 31.53
N PHE A 504 -2.50 -3.50 31.63
CA PHE A 504 -2.92 -4.34 32.75
C PHE A 504 -1.75 -4.69 33.66
#